data_228e0b5ad8095fa34eeb6d9ce3388e9f
#
_entry.id   228e0b5ad8095fa34eeb6d9ce3388e9f
#
_cell.length_a   1.000
_cell.length_b   1.000
_cell.length_c   1.000
_cell.angle_alpha   90.00
_cell.angle_beta   90.00
_cell.angle_gamma   90.00
#
_symmetry.space_group_name_H-M   'P 1'
#
loop_
_entity.id
_entity.type
_entity.pdbx_description
1 polymer ?
#
loop_
_entity_poly.entity_id
_entity_poly.type
_entity_poly.pdbx_seq_one_letter_code
_entity_poly.pdbx_strand_id
1 'polypeptide(L)'
;MLSLRSTLQSKQEQVVDDLVEKALARWPNVPAIAGWLKLNLQGDWLLTGPVPEGLTISHPRILNFMARNYGREADGRYYFQNGPQKAYVHLAYTPWVYRIHPLEHGALMLSTHTGLVCWPLGMYQDEQGRVLIEGEQGIGLLHSNDMDLLAKGLQESKGELIHQASWAVPEVDPDTLIAARTRLRRDKTTSTGQCTCTLKLLPIESSAVALRFQFNPNPEVNQQDPNS
;
A
#
# COMPACT_ATOMS: atom_id res chain seq x y z
N MET A 1 20.46 -12.79 -11.60
CA MET A 1 19.59 -12.34 -10.50
C MET A 1 18.88 -11.00 -10.74
N LEU A 2 19.08 -10.33 -11.86
CA LEU A 2 18.46 -9.03 -12.24
C LEU A 2 17.17 -9.18 -13.09
N SER A 3 16.92 -10.36 -13.65
CA SER A 3 15.80 -10.57 -14.60
C SER A 3 14.42 -10.78 -13.93
N LEU A 4 14.35 -11.21 -12.66
CA LEU A 4 13.08 -11.48 -11.98
C LEU A 4 12.44 -10.22 -11.34
N ARG A 5 13.21 -9.14 -11.16
CA ARG A 5 12.67 -7.86 -10.67
C ARG A 5 11.86 -7.11 -11.73
N SER A 6 12.23 -7.25 -13.00
CA SER A 6 11.53 -6.57 -14.10
C SER A 6 10.16 -7.18 -14.43
N THR A 7 9.99 -8.48 -14.20
CA THR A 7 8.74 -9.19 -14.53
C THR A 7 7.63 -8.97 -13.48
N LEU A 8 8.00 -8.66 -12.23
CA LEU A 8 7.03 -8.33 -11.16
C LEU A 8 6.60 -6.86 -11.21
N GLN A 9 7.42 -5.98 -11.76
CA GLN A 9 7.09 -4.57 -11.95
C GLN A 9 6.07 -4.34 -13.09
N SER A 10 5.98 -5.25 -14.06
CA SER A 10 5.10 -5.12 -15.23
C SER A 10 3.64 -5.52 -15.01
N LYS A 11 3.28 -6.09 -13.85
CA LYS A 11 1.89 -6.52 -13.55
C LYS A 11 1.15 -5.64 -12.54
N GLN A 12 1.75 -4.51 -12.12
CA GLN A 12 1.09 -3.49 -11.31
C GLN A 12 0.58 -2.31 -12.15
N GLU A 13 0.21 -2.53 -13.39
CA GLU A 13 -0.67 -1.59 -14.09
C GLU A 13 -2.03 -1.65 -13.37
N GLN A 14 -2.23 -0.72 -12.46
CA GLN A 14 -3.53 -0.45 -11.89
C GLN A 14 -4.48 -0.19 -13.06
N VAL A 15 -5.54 -0.97 -13.13
CA VAL A 15 -6.62 -0.75 -14.10
C VAL A 15 -7.22 0.60 -13.78
N VAL A 16 -6.76 1.62 -14.47
CA VAL A 16 -7.35 2.95 -14.45
C VAL A 16 -8.77 2.82 -15.02
N ASP A 17 -9.74 3.46 -14.38
CA ASP A 17 -11.13 3.44 -14.81
C ASP A 17 -11.23 3.83 -16.31
N ASP A 18 -11.93 3.04 -17.12
CA ASP A 18 -12.10 3.26 -18.59
C ASP A 18 -12.48 4.70 -18.96
N LEU A 19 -13.24 5.37 -18.07
CA LEU A 19 -13.62 6.77 -18.26
C LEU A 19 -12.43 7.71 -18.13
N VAL A 20 -11.49 7.38 -17.25
CA VAL A 20 -10.26 8.13 -17.04
C VAL A 20 -9.33 7.94 -18.23
N GLU A 21 -9.19 6.71 -18.75
CA GLU A 21 -8.38 6.44 -19.95
C GLU A 21 -8.90 7.22 -21.16
N LYS A 22 -10.22 7.24 -21.38
CA LYS A 22 -10.84 8.02 -22.45
C LYS A 22 -10.61 9.52 -22.27
N ALA A 23 -10.63 10.01 -21.03
CA ALA A 23 -10.36 11.43 -20.75
C ALA A 23 -8.88 11.78 -20.97
N LEU A 24 -7.95 10.92 -20.58
CA LEU A 24 -6.52 11.08 -20.88
C LEU A 24 -6.25 11.13 -22.39
N ALA A 25 -6.86 10.22 -23.16
CA ALA A 25 -6.72 10.21 -24.61
C ALA A 25 -7.27 11.49 -25.28
N ARG A 26 -8.34 12.08 -24.71
CA ARG A 26 -8.97 13.29 -25.24
C ARG A 26 -8.25 14.58 -24.86
N TRP A 27 -7.66 14.62 -23.64
CA TRP A 27 -6.97 15.78 -23.08
C TRP A 27 -5.60 15.38 -22.51
N PRO A 28 -4.61 15.07 -23.36
CA PRO A 28 -3.33 14.52 -22.93
C PRO A 28 -2.42 15.53 -22.19
N ASN A 29 -2.68 16.82 -22.36
CA ASN A 29 -1.81 17.90 -21.89
C ASN A 29 -2.40 18.66 -20.67
N VAL A 30 -3.21 18.02 -19.83
CA VAL A 30 -3.67 18.65 -18.59
C VAL A 30 -2.52 18.62 -17.57
N PRO A 31 -2.09 19.79 -17.04
CA PRO A 31 -0.99 19.83 -16.11
C PRO A 31 -1.25 19.01 -14.84
N ALA A 32 -0.21 18.31 -14.37
CA ALA A 32 -0.26 17.69 -13.07
C ALA A 32 -0.23 18.73 -11.94
N ILE A 33 -0.78 18.40 -10.79
CA ILE A 33 -0.79 19.28 -9.62
C ILE A 33 -0.17 18.57 -8.42
N ALA A 34 0.45 19.33 -7.52
CA ALA A 34 0.94 18.87 -6.21
C ALA A 34 0.48 19.82 -5.11
N GLY A 35 0.56 19.38 -3.85
CA GLY A 35 0.20 20.20 -2.70
C GLY A 35 -1.31 20.31 -2.42
N TRP A 36 -2.15 19.57 -3.13
CA TRP A 36 -3.60 19.61 -2.98
C TRP A 36 -4.19 18.39 -2.27
N LEU A 37 -3.45 17.30 -2.20
CA LEU A 37 -3.92 16.03 -1.68
C LEU A 37 -2.87 15.41 -0.75
N LYS A 38 -3.32 14.95 0.41
CA LYS A 38 -2.49 14.29 1.40
C LYS A 38 -3.15 13.01 1.90
N LEU A 39 -2.36 11.96 2.09
CA LEU A 39 -2.74 10.77 2.82
C LEU A 39 -2.20 10.87 4.25
N ASN A 40 -3.08 10.79 5.25
CA ASN A 40 -2.67 10.84 6.65
C ASN A 40 -2.26 9.45 7.19
N LEU A 41 -1.85 9.40 8.46
CA LEU A 41 -1.43 8.14 9.12
C LEU A 41 -2.59 7.15 9.36
N GLN A 42 -3.83 7.61 9.27
CA GLN A 42 -5.04 6.79 9.42
C GLN A 42 -5.58 6.27 8.08
N GLY A 43 -4.97 6.68 6.96
CA GLY A 43 -5.45 6.30 5.63
C GLY A 43 -6.55 7.20 5.09
N ASP A 44 -6.80 8.35 5.74
CA ASP A 44 -7.76 9.32 5.25
C ASP A 44 -7.13 10.24 4.21
N TRP A 45 -7.93 10.62 3.24
CA TRP A 45 -7.60 11.60 2.21
C TRP A 45 -7.95 13.01 2.68
N LEU A 46 -6.97 13.90 2.67
CA LEU A 46 -7.11 15.29 3.08
C LEU A 46 -6.89 16.22 1.89
N LEU A 47 -7.78 17.18 1.70
CA LEU A 47 -7.56 18.32 0.81
C LEU A 47 -6.70 19.36 1.53
N THR A 48 -5.63 19.82 0.87
CA THR A 48 -4.63 20.74 1.44
C THR A 48 -4.43 22.03 0.62
N GLY A 49 -5.15 22.23 -0.46
CA GLY A 49 -5.04 23.42 -1.32
C GLY A 49 -5.56 24.72 -0.66
N PRO A 50 -6.17 25.66 -1.41
CA PRO A 50 -6.71 26.91 -0.88
C PRO A 50 -7.98 26.74 -0.02
N VAL A 51 -8.33 25.51 0.32
CA VAL A 51 -9.36 25.15 1.29
C VAL A 51 -8.77 25.06 2.70
N PRO A 52 -9.58 25.13 3.77
CA PRO A 52 -9.09 24.91 5.13
C PRO A 52 -8.26 23.61 5.21
N GLU A 53 -7.05 23.73 5.78
CA GLU A 53 -6.15 22.59 5.93
C GLU A 53 -6.84 21.44 6.68
N GLY A 54 -6.73 20.24 6.12
CA GLY A 54 -7.25 19.04 6.79
C GLY A 54 -8.71 18.72 6.50
N LEU A 55 -9.32 19.30 5.45
CA LEU A 55 -10.65 18.84 5.04
C LEU A 55 -10.59 17.38 4.56
N THR A 56 -11.16 16.49 5.38
CA THR A 56 -11.21 15.05 5.07
C THR A 56 -12.24 14.76 3.98
N ILE A 57 -11.82 14.01 2.97
CA ILE A 57 -12.72 13.47 1.95
C ILE A 57 -13.43 12.25 2.55
N SER A 58 -14.74 12.36 2.76
CA SER A 58 -15.54 11.29 3.41
C SER A 58 -16.63 10.70 2.53
N HIS A 59 -16.90 11.30 1.34
CA HIS A 59 -17.99 10.84 0.48
C HIS A 59 -17.65 9.48 -0.16
N PRO A 60 -18.45 8.41 0.05
CA PRO A 60 -18.07 7.05 -0.36
C PRO A 60 -17.81 6.88 -1.86
N ARG A 61 -18.58 7.56 -2.73
CA ARG A 61 -18.37 7.49 -4.19
C ARG A 61 -17.04 8.10 -4.60
N ILE A 62 -16.61 9.19 -3.93
CA ILE A 62 -15.32 9.83 -4.19
C ILE A 62 -14.20 8.91 -3.71
N LEU A 63 -14.31 8.36 -2.50
CA LEU A 63 -13.33 7.41 -1.96
C LEU A 63 -13.17 6.19 -2.86
N ASN A 64 -14.26 5.60 -3.33
CA ASN A 64 -14.23 4.47 -4.25
C ASN A 64 -13.61 4.83 -5.61
N PHE A 65 -13.83 6.04 -6.11
CA PHE A 65 -13.19 6.51 -7.32
C PHE A 65 -11.69 6.73 -7.12
N MET A 66 -11.29 7.35 -6.01
CA MET A 66 -9.88 7.53 -5.66
C MET A 66 -9.16 6.19 -5.51
N ALA A 67 -9.80 5.23 -4.85
CA ALA A 67 -9.24 3.89 -4.63
C ALA A 67 -8.87 3.18 -5.94
N ARG A 68 -9.70 3.29 -6.97
CA ARG A 68 -9.45 2.68 -8.29
C ARG A 68 -8.42 3.44 -9.13
N ASN A 69 -8.20 4.72 -8.84
CA ASN A 69 -7.36 5.59 -9.64
C ASN A 69 -6.13 6.12 -8.86
N TYR A 70 -5.77 5.44 -7.77
CA TYR A 70 -4.56 5.71 -6.99
C TYR A 70 -3.40 4.90 -7.54
N GLY A 71 -2.36 5.56 -7.99
CA GLY A 71 -1.24 4.95 -8.70
C GLY A 71 0.12 5.41 -8.22
N ARG A 72 1.18 4.81 -8.80
CA ARG A 72 2.57 5.10 -8.52
C ARG A 72 3.33 5.34 -9.83
N GLU A 73 4.14 6.40 -9.88
CA GLU A 73 5.10 6.64 -10.94
C GLU A 73 6.37 5.80 -10.78
N ALA A 74 7.11 5.66 -11.87
CA ALA A 74 8.39 4.95 -11.87
C ALA A 74 9.42 5.59 -10.93
N ASP A 75 9.34 6.89 -10.69
CA ASP A 75 10.20 7.65 -9.78
C ASP A 75 9.77 7.58 -8.30
N GLY A 76 8.71 6.85 -8.01
CA GLY A 76 8.20 6.62 -6.65
C GLY A 76 7.19 7.65 -6.15
N ARG A 77 6.79 8.64 -6.96
CA ARG A 77 5.69 9.54 -6.62
C ARG A 77 4.37 8.79 -6.71
N TYR A 78 3.52 8.98 -5.72
CA TYR A 78 2.15 8.47 -5.74
C TYR A 78 1.19 9.57 -6.19
N TYR A 79 0.17 9.17 -6.93
CA TYR A 79 -0.80 10.10 -7.50
C TYR A 79 -2.22 9.54 -7.50
N PHE A 80 -3.18 10.43 -7.55
CA PHE A 80 -4.57 10.17 -7.88
C PHE A 80 -4.86 10.70 -9.28
N GLN A 81 -5.36 9.84 -10.16
CA GLN A 81 -5.76 10.22 -11.52
C GLN A 81 -7.22 10.67 -11.53
N ASN A 82 -7.46 11.97 -11.73
CA ASN A 82 -8.79 12.55 -11.82
C ASN A 82 -9.13 12.92 -13.26
N GLY A 83 -9.68 11.95 -13.99
CA GLY A 83 -9.85 12.14 -15.43
C GLY A 83 -8.50 12.40 -16.11
N PRO A 84 -8.34 13.49 -16.88
CA PRO A 84 -7.06 13.81 -17.52
C PRO A 84 -6.04 14.42 -16.55
N GLN A 85 -6.45 14.88 -15.36
CA GLN A 85 -5.57 15.55 -14.41
C GLN A 85 -4.98 14.56 -13.42
N LYS A 86 -3.67 14.64 -13.22
CA LYS A 86 -2.92 13.92 -12.20
C LYS A 86 -2.71 14.82 -10.99
N ALA A 87 -3.10 14.34 -9.81
CA ALA A 87 -2.83 14.99 -8.53
C ALA A 87 -1.86 14.16 -7.71
N TYR A 88 -0.65 14.68 -7.49
CA TYR A 88 0.33 14.02 -6.63
C TYR A 88 -0.08 14.07 -5.18
N VAL A 89 0.19 12.98 -4.46
CA VAL A 89 -0.23 12.78 -3.07
C VAL A 89 0.95 12.98 -2.13
N HIS A 90 0.83 13.95 -1.22
CA HIS A 90 1.71 14.03 -0.07
C HIS A 90 1.40 12.90 0.91
N LEU A 91 2.42 12.16 1.32
CA LEU A 91 2.28 11.04 2.24
C LEU A 91 2.75 11.48 3.63
N ALA A 92 1.89 11.37 4.62
CA ALA A 92 2.29 11.65 6.01
C ALA A 92 3.38 10.69 6.50
N TYR A 93 3.44 9.47 5.92
CA TYR A 93 4.51 8.52 6.18
C TYR A 93 4.68 7.55 5.01
N THR A 94 3.78 6.58 4.85
CA THR A 94 3.86 5.52 3.84
C THR A 94 2.77 5.67 2.78
N PRO A 95 2.95 5.11 1.58
CA PRO A 95 1.95 5.18 0.51
C PRO A 95 0.69 4.36 0.78
N TRP A 96 0.77 3.39 1.67
CA TRP A 96 -0.37 2.57 2.06
C TRP A 96 -0.60 2.66 3.57
N VAL A 97 -1.86 2.51 3.99
CA VAL A 97 -2.24 2.23 5.37
C VAL A 97 -2.98 0.90 5.35
N TYR A 98 -2.47 -0.05 6.12
CA TYR A 98 -3.01 -1.40 6.18
C TYR A 98 -4.00 -1.56 7.33
N ARG A 99 -5.04 -2.37 7.08
CA ARG A 99 -6.02 -2.80 8.07
C ARG A 99 -5.98 -4.32 8.19
N ILE A 100 -6.14 -4.81 9.40
CA ILE A 100 -6.29 -6.23 9.69
C ILE A 100 -7.74 -6.51 10.04
N HIS A 101 -8.35 -7.46 9.35
CA HIS A 101 -9.71 -7.91 9.58
C HIS A 101 -9.69 -9.34 10.11
N PRO A 102 -10.25 -9.60 11.30
CA PRO A 102 -10.41 -10.96 11.78
C PRO A 102 -11.49 -11.68 10.96
N LEU A 103 -11.17 -12.90 10.56
CA LEU A 103 -12.09 -13.79 9.87
C LEU A 103 -12.51 -14.94 10.79
N GLU A 104 -13.48 -15.74 10.32
CA GLU A 104 -13.87 -16.99 10.99
C GLU A 104 -12.65 -17.92 11.14
N HIS A 105 -12.69 -18.79 12.14
CA HIS A 105 -11.63 -19.75 12.46
C HIS A 105 -10.24 -19.12 12.79
N GLY A 106 -10.22 -17.84 13.19
CA GLY A 106 -9.01 -17.16 13.66
C GLY A 106 -8.03 -16.74 12.56
N ALA A 107 -8.44 -16.82 11.30
CA ALA A 107 -7.64 -16.26 10.21
C ALA A 107 -7.72 -14.73 10.19
N LEU A 108 -6.72 -14.09 9.60
CA LEU A 108 -6.64 -12.65 9.41
C LEU A 108 -6.66 -12.33 7.92
N MET A 109 -7.30 -11.22 7.55
CA MET A 109 -7.23 -10.65 6.20
C MET A 109 -6.56 -9.30 6.27
N LEU A 110 -5.60 -9.05 5.37
CA LEU A 110 -4.95 -7.76 5.22
C LEU A 110 -5.60 -6.99 4.07
N SER A 111 -5.92 -5.72 4.29
CA SER A 111 -6.35 -4.83 3.23
C SER A 111 -5.67 -3.48 3.32
N THR A 112 -5.58 -2.77 2.20
CA THR A 112 -5.13 -1.38 2.16
C THR A 112 -6.27 -0.43 2.58
N HIS A 113 -5.95 0.85 2.83
CA HIS A 113 -6.94 1.92 3.03
C HIS A 113 -7.86 2.13 1.82
N THR A 114 -7.46 1.66 0.64
CA THR A 114 -8.28 1.68 -0.58
C THR A 114 -9.19 0.45 -0.72
N GLY A 115 -9.13 -0.49 0.23
CA GLY A 115 -9.93 -1.72 0.23
C GLY A 115 -9.35 -2.89 -0.57
N LEU A 116 -8.15 -2.75 -1.14
CA LEU A 116 -7.49 -3.86 -1.83
C LEU A 116 -7.04 -4.91 -0.81
N VAL A 117 -7.53 -6.12 -0.96
CA VAL A 117 -7.07 -7.26 -0.17
C VAL A 117 -5.69 -7.68 -0.66
N CYS A 118 -4.77 -7.94 0.26
CA CYS A 118 -3.40 -8.25 -0.06
C CYS A 118 -2.79 -9.22 0.96
N TRP A 119 -1.59 -9.64 0.67
CA TRP A 119 -0.81 -10.60 1.43
C TRP A 119 0.36 -9.91 2.13
N PRO A 120 0.63 -10.17 3.43
CA PRO A 120 1.80 -9.64 4.10
C PRO A 120 3.06 -10.41 3.67
N LEU A 121 4.11 -9.69 3.30
CA LEU A 121 5.40 -10.21 2.85
C LEU A 121 6.51 -9.96 3.87
N GLY A 122 6.39 -8.93 4.71
CA GLY A 122 7.36 -8.55 5.71
C GLY A 122 6.76 -7.63 6.76
N MET A 123 7.40 -7.54 7.92
CA MET A 123 6.97 -6.65 9.01
C MET A 123 8.17 -5.91 9.58
N TYR A 124 7.95 -4.65 9.90
CA TYR A 124 8.98 -3.77 10.44
C TYR A 124 8.41 -2.96 11.60
N GLN A 125 9.26 -2.58 12.54
CA GLN A 125 8.92 -1.64 13.60
C GLN A 125 9.91 -0.50 13.60
N ASP A 126 9.40 0.73 13.59
CA ASP A 126 10.27 1.89 13.68
C ASP A 126 10.58 2.29 15.14
N GLU A 127 11.45 3.27 15.33
CA GLU A 127 11.90 3.77 16.62
C GLU A 127 10.77 4.45 17.43
N GLN A 128 9.63 4.74 16.79
CA GLN A 128 8.43 5.29 17.46
C GLN A 128 7.44 4.19 17.85
N GLY A 129 7.79 2.92 17.61
CA GLY A 129 6.93 1.77 17.89
C GLY A 129 5.82 1.54 16.86
N ARG A 130 5.81 2.29 15.73
CA ARG A 130 4.85 2.08 14.65
C ARG A 130 5.21 0.82 13.87
N VAL A 131 4.22 0.01 13.55
CA VAL A 131 4.41 -1.20 12.76
C VAL A 131 4.11 -0.91 11.30
N LEU A 132 5.04 -1.32 10.43
CA LEU A 132 4.88 -1.27 8.99
C LEU A 132 4.76 -2.69 8.46
N ILE A 133 3.89 -2.87 7.48
CA ILE A 133 3.72 -4.14 6.77
C ILE A 133 4.13 -3.92 5.31
N GLU A 134 5.04 -4.76 4.83
CA GLU A 134 5.30 -4.89 3.39
C GLU A 134 4.26 -5.87 2.84
N GLY A 135 3.32 -5.39 2.06
CA GLY A 135 2.35 -6.19 1.36
C GLY A 135 2.65 -6.25 -0.14
N GLU A 136 1.79 -6.93 -0.90
CA GLU A 136 1.91 -7.00 -2.37
C GLU A 136 1.83 -5.62 -3.03
N GLN A 137 1.10 -4.70 -2.41
CA GLN A 137 0.97 -3.32 -2.89
C GLN A 137 2.18 -2.43 -2.53
N GLY A 138 3.08 -2.93 -1.68
CA GLY A 138 4.25 -2.21 -1.18
C GLY A 138 4.20 -1.99 0.32
N ILE A 139 5.02 -1.04 0.79
CA ILE A 139 5.11 -0.74 2.23
C ILE A 139 3.93 0.11 2.68
N GLY A 140 3.37 -0.21 3.84
CA GLY A 140 2.31 0.56 4.46
C GLY A 140 2.38 0.54 5.98
N LEU A 141 1.86 1.60 6.59
CA LEU A 141 1.69 1.70 8.02
C LEU A 141 0.50 0.84 8.46
N LEU A 142 0.67 0.03 9.50
CA LEU A 142 -0.46 -0.62 10.14
C LEU A 142 -1.29 0.44 10.89
N HIS A 143 -2.58 0.46 10.65
CA HIS A 143 -3.50 1.36 11.33
C HIS A 143 -3.50 1.10 12.84
N SER A 144 -3.43 2.15 13.64
CA SER A 144 -3.30 2.06 15.11
C SER A 144 -4.40 1.22 15.79
N ASN A 145 -5.61 1.24 15.27
CA ASN A 145 -6.73 0.46 15.82
C ASN A 145 -6.55 -1.05 15.70
N ASP A 146 -5.64 -1.51 14.85
CA ASP A 146 -5.44 -2.94 14.60
C ASP A 146 -4.20 -3.51 15.32
N MET A 147 -3.52 -2.67 16.12
CA MET A 147 -2.32 -3.08 16.87
C MET A 147 -2.61 -4.21 17.87
N ASP A 148 -3.78 -4.22 18.51
CA ASP A 148 -4.19 -5.29 19.43
C ASP A 148 -4.38 -6.62 18.71
N LEU A 149 -4.87 -6.60 17.46
CA LEU A 149 -5.02 -7.80 16.64
C LEU A 149 -3.64 -8.37 16.26
N LEU A 150 -2.72 -7.49 15.90
CA LEU A 150 -1.35 -7.88 15.63
C LEU A 150 -0.66 -8.46 16.87
N ALA A 151 -0.81 -7.80 18.02
CA ALA A 151 -0.15 -8.19 19.26
C ALA A 151 -0.50 -9.63 19.68
N LYS A 152 -1.70 -10.11 19.40
CA LYS A 152 -2.13 -11.49 19.69
C LYS A 152 -1.31 -12.56 18.98
N GLY A 153 -0.73 -12.24 17.83
CA GLY A 153 0.13 -13.15 17.07
C GLY A 153 1.62 -12.98 17.35
N LEU A 154 2.02 -11.98 18.14
CA LEU A 154 3.41 -11.72 18.45
C LEU A 154 3.91 -12.70 19.52
N GLN A 155 5.08 -13.26 19.30
CA GLN A 155 5.77 -14.12 20.24
C GLN A 155 7.29 -13.99 20.08
N GLU A 156 8.03 -14.25 21.14
CA GLU A 156 9.48 -14.31 21.08
C GLU A 156 9.92 -15.74 20.73
N SER A 157 10.80 -15.87 19.76
CA SER A 157 11.41 -17.14 19.38
C SER A 157 12.89 -16.93 19.11
N LYS A 158 13.74 -17.61 19.88
CA LYS A 158 15.21 -17.55 19.74
C LYS A 158 15.79 -16.12 19.79
N GLY A 159 15.23 -15.26 20.65
CA GLY A 159 15.66 -13.87 20.79
C GLY A 159 15.15 -12.93 19.68
N GLU A 160 14.25 -13.40 18.81
CA GLU A 160 13.62 -12.58 17.77
C GLU A 160 12.12 -12.46 18.02
N LEU A 161 11.57 -11.28 17.77
CA LEU A 161 10.12 -11.07 17.74
C LEU A 161 9.58 -11.56 16.39
N ILE A 162 8.66 -12.50 16.48
CA ILE A 162 7.96 -13.03 15.30
C ILE A 162 6.45 -12.86 15.45
N HIS A 163 5.78 -12.65 14.35
CA HIS A 163 4.32 -12.71 14.26
C HIS A 163 3.92 -13.99 13.53
N GLN A 164 3.14 -14.84 14.18
CA GLN A 164 2.60 -16.07 13.60
C GLN A 164 1.08 -15.99 13.55
N ALA A 165 0.53 -16.03 12.35
CA ALA A 165 -0.90 -16.03 12.14
C ALA A 165 -1.28 -16.78 10.86
N SER A 166 -2.54 -17.23 10.81
CA SER A 166 -3.17 -17.67 9.56
C SER A 166 -3.72 -16.46 8.83
N TRP A 167 -3.27 -16.25 7.61
CA TRP A 167 -3.74 -15.17 6.75
C TRP A 167 -4.61 -15.72 5.63
N ALA A 168 -5.72 -15.06 5.33
CA ALA A 168 -6.50 -15.36 4.14
C ALA A 168 -5.69 -15.02 2.91
N VAL A 169 -5.61 -15.95 1.99
CA VAL A 169 -4.98 -15.74 0.68
C VAL A 169 -6.02 -15.11 -0.23
N PRO A 170 -5.79 -13.92 -0.79
CA PRO A 170 -6.62 -13.43 -1.88
C PRO A 170 -6.64 -14.48 -3.00
N GLU A 171 -7.75 -14.58 -3.74
CA GLU A 171 -7.77 -15.32 -5.00
C GLU A 171 -6.78 -14.63 -5.96
N VAL A 172 -5.58 -15.16 -6.02
CA VAL A 172 -4.54 -14.68 -6.92
C VAL A 172 -4.17 -15.78 -7.88
N ASP A 173 -3.81 -15.35 -9.08
CA ASP A 173 -3.22 -16.20 -10.11
C ASP A 173 -2.10 -17.08 -9.53
N PRO A 174 -2.06 -18.39 -9.89
CA PRO A 174 -1.11 -19.37 -9.39
C PRO A 174 0.36 -18.95 -9.50
N ASP A 175 0.74 -18.16 -10.50
CA ASP A 175 2.11 -17.69 -10.72
C ASP A 175 2.52 -16.62 -9.71
N THR A 176 1.60 -15.73 -9.36
CA THR A 176 1.78 -14.73 -8.28
C THR A 176 1.94 -15.44 -6.93
N LEU A 177 1.18 -16.51 -6.72
CA LEU A 177 1.27 -17.35 -5.54
C LEU A 177 2.65 -18.04 -5.43
N ILE A 178 3.22 -18.51 -6.54
CA ILE A 178 4.53 -19.16 -6.60
C ILE A 178 5.65 -18.16 -6.27
N ALA A 179 5.59 -16.95 -6.80
CA ALA A 179 6.57 -15.89 -6.50
C ALA A 179 6.55 -15.48 -5.01
N ALA A 180 5.36 -15.34 -4.42
CA ALA A 180 5.20 -15.10 -2.99
C ALA A 180 5.68 -16.31 -2.15
N ARG A 181 5.45 -17.55 -2.63
CA ARG A 181 5.92 -18.79 -2.00
C ARG A 181 7.43 -18.85 -1.84
N THR A 182 8.18 -18.34 -2.78
CA THR A 182 9.65 -18.38 -2.76
C THR A 182 10.24 -17.38 -1.73
N ARG A 183 9.50 -16.33 -1.35
CA ARG A 183 9.93 -15.32 -0.37
C ARG A 183 9.51 -15.62 1.07
N LEU A 184 8.41 -16.34 1.25
CA LEU A 184 7.90 -16.71 2.57
C LEU A 184 8.33 -18.15 2.90
N ARG A 185 8.95 -18.36 4.07
CA ARG A 185 9.02 -19.71 4.65
C ARG A 185 7.60 -20.12 5.04
N ARG A 186 6.93 -20.85 4.15
CA ARG A 186 5.57 -21.32 4.39
C ARG A 186 5.57 -22.60 5.18
N ASP A 187 4.84 -22.57 6.28
CA ASP A 187 4.72 -23.77 7.10
C ASP A 187 3.60 -24.69 6.66
N LYS A 188 2.46 -24.23 6.17
CA LYS A 188 1.38 -25.09 5.59
C LYS A 188 0.28 -24.25 4.91
N THR A 189 -0.20 -24.69 3.74
CA THR A 189 -1.45 -24.22 3.14
C THR A 189 -2.57 -25.18 3.55
N THR A 190 -3.65 -24.66 4.13
CA THR A 190 -4.84 -25.44 4.44
C THR A 190 -5.73 -25.58 3.20
N SER A 191 -6.59 -26.59 3.19
CA SER A 191 -7.58 -26.82 2.13
C SER A 191 -8.62 -25.71 1.98
N THR A 192 -8.62 -24.72 2.89
CA THR A 192 -9.57 -23.60 2.97
C THR A 192 -9.04 -22.28 2.40
N GLY A 193 -7.95 -22.29 1.62
CA GLY A 193 -7.37 -21.05 1.06
C GLY A 193 -6.69 -20.14 2.10
N GLN A 194 -6.39 -20.68 3.28
CA GLN A 194 -5.64 -20.00 4.32
C GLN A 194 -4.20 -20.49 4.34
N CYS A 195 -3.26 -19.60 4.61
CA CYS A 195 -1.86 -19.96 4.79
C CYS A 195 -1.37 -19.42 6.13
N THR A 196 -0.82 -20.29 6.95
CA THR A 196 -0.09 -19.87 8.14
C THR A 196 1.29 -19.40 7.71
N CYS A 197 1.65 -18.18 8.04
CA CYS A 197 2.99 -17.67 7.83
C CYS A 197 3.57 -17.07 9.10
N THR A 198 4.88 -17.17 9.22
CA THR A 198 5.65 -16.54 10.28
C THR A 198 6.43 -15.38 9.70
N LEU A 199 6.18 -14.19 10.19
CA LEU A 199 6.88 -12.97 9.80
C LEU A 199 7.76 -12.49 10.94
N LYS A 200 9.02 -12.16 10.66
CA LYS A 200 9.88 -11.50 11.65
C LYS A 200 9.52 -10.03 11.72
N LEU A 201 9.46 -9.50 12.94
CA LEU A 201 9.37 -8.07 13.18
C LEU A 201 10.78 -7.48 13.20
N LEU A 202 11.14 -6.82 12.10
CA LEU A 202 12.49 -6.27 11.90
C LEU A 202 12.53 -4.78 12.27
N PRO A 203 13.59 -4.29 12.92
CA PRO A 203 13.74 -2.88 13.16
C PRO A 203 14.00 -2.12 11.85
N ILE A 204 13.48 -0.90 11.77
CA ILE A 204 13.74 0.03 10.68
C ILE A 204 13.71 1.47 11.19
N GLU A 205 14.66 2.30 10.74
CA GLU A 205 14.61 3.74 11.01
C GLU A 205 13.54 4.41 10.15
N SER A 206 12.68 5.22 10.75
CA SER A 206 11.60 5.89 10.03
C SER A 206 12.10 6.75 8.87
N SER A 207 13.26 7.38 9.03
CA SER A 207 13.93 8.16 7.98
C SER A 207 14.40 7.32 6.78
N ALA A 208 14.65 6.03 6.98
CA ALA A 208 15.13 5.11 5.94
C ALA A 208 14.00 4.47 5.12
N VAL A 209 12.75 4.55 5.60
CA VAL A 209 11.63 3.84 4.98
C VAL A 209 11.41 4.26 3.53
N ALA A 210 11.34 5.56 3.26
CA ALA A 210 11.09 6.07 1.92
C ALA A 210 12.18 5.64 0.92
N LEU A 211 13.45 5.73 1.32
CA LEU A 211 14.58 5.30 0.51
C LEU A 211 14.58 3.78 0.27
N ARG A 212 14.38 3.00 1.33
CA ARG A 212 14.40 1.52 1.25
C ARG A 212 13.33 0.97 0.33
N PHE A 213 12.13 1.57 0.36
CA PHE A 213 10.98 1.15 -0.44
C PHE A 213 10.75 2.02 -1.68
N GLN A 214 11.71 2.94 -1.96
CA GLN A 214 11.78 3.72 -3.20
C GLN A 214 10.51 4.51 -3.50
N PHE A 215 9.97 5.23 -2.53
CA PHE A 215 8.87 6.15 -2.76
C PHE A 215 9.24 7.58 -2.33
N ASN A 216 8.55 8.57 -2.93
CA ASN A 216 8.71 9.97 -2.59
C ASN A 216 7.51 10.45 -1.76
N PRO A 217 7.69 10.76 -0.45
CA PRO A 217 6.58 11.21 0.39
C PRO A 217 6.12 12.64 0.12
N ASN A 218 6.99 13.49 -0.49
CA ASN A 218 6.72 14.90 -0.74
C ASN A 218 6.91 15.22 -2.22
N PRO A 219 6.02 14.75 -3.10
CA PRO A 219 6.15 14.95 -4.52
C PRO A 219 5.91 16.42 -4.91
N GLU A 220 6.77 16.93 -5.80
CA GLU A 220 6.59 18.21 -6.45
C GLU A 220 6.27 18.00 -7.93
N VAL A 221 5.66 18.99 -8.57
CA VAL A 221 5.50 19.00 -10.03
C VAL A 221 6.82 19.44 -10.65
N ASN A 222 7.47 18.55 -11.38
CA ASN A 222 8.67 18.87 -12.13
C ASN A 222 8.29 19.54 -13.44
N GLN A 223 9.08 20.53 -13.89
CA GLN A 223 8.90 21.17 -15.22
C GLN A 223 9.05 20.19 -16.40
N GLN A 224 9.52 18.97 -16.14
CA GLN A 224 9.69 17.91 -17.12
C GLN A 224 8.53 16.88 -17.10
N ASP A 225 7.53 17.05 -16.25
CA ASP A 225 6.37 16.18 -16.28
C ASP A 225 5.65 16.37 -17.64
N PRO A 226 5.34 15.30 -18.36
CA PRO A 226 4.80 15.41 -19.72
C PRO A 226 3.46 16.15 -19.79
N ASN A 227 2.90 16.48 -18.64
CA ASN A 227 1.63 17.22 -18.49
C ASN A 227 1.81 18.51 -17.64
N SER A 228 3.04 19.04 -17.49
CA SER A 228 3.29 20.32 -16.82
C SER A 228 3.36 21.49 -17.78
#